data_7fe80760af865a28bb3d651802dc8e3e
#
_entry.id   7fe80760af865a28bb3d651802dc8e3e
#
_cell.length_a   1.000
_cell.length_b   1.000
_cell.length_c   1.000
_cell.angle_alpha   90.00
_cell.angle_beta   90.00
_cell.angle_gamma   90.00
#
_symmetry.space_group_name_H-M   'P 1'
#
loop_
_entity.id
_entity.type
_entity.pdbx_description
1 polymer ?
#
loop_
_entity_poly.entity_id
_entity_poly.type
_entity_poly.pdbx_seq_one_letter_code
_entity_poly.pdbx_strand_id
1 'polypeptide(L)'
;MCGADASHFAVLHQGQVVGEVRWSLLGEFNIRNALSAIIAAQHAGVPVAIACESLSQFKGVARRLTLLAHRNEIRVFEDFAHHPTAIQVTLAGLSQRFPDQRLIAVLEPRSNTMRMGAFKDQLATALAEADSVFMYQHPDWDWQIPLESFCQPVFIAHDYHTLLAQVLKQTQSGDVIVCMSNGGFGGVPKRLAEGV
;
A
#
# COMPACT_ATOMS: atom_id res chain seq x y z
N MET A 1 -18.52 3.62 -15.00
CA MET A 1 -18.75 3.65 -13.54
C MET A 1 -17.54 3.00 -12.90
N CYS A 2 -17.02 3.55 -11.83
CA CYS A 2 -15.86 3.02 -11.10
C CYS A 2 -16.29 2.85 -9.64
N GLY A 3 -15.93 1.73 -9.01
CA GLY A 3 -16.05 1.57 -7.56
C GLY A 3 -15.12 2.55 -6.85
N ALA A 4 -15.49 3.03 -5.67
CA ALA A 4 -14.74 4.06 -4.93
C ALA A 4 -13.28 3.65 -4.67
N ASP A 5 -13.03 2.34 -4.49
CA ASP A 5 -11.70 1.76 -4.21
C ASP A 5 -10.97 1.25 -5.46
N ALA A 6 -11.53 1.46 -6.66
CA ALA A 6 -11.00 0.98 -7.95
C ALA A 6 -10.99 -0.55 -8.14
N SER A 7 -11.64 -1.33 -7.27
CA SER A 7 -11.75 -2.79 -7.41
C SER A 7 -12.72 -3.22 -8.52
N HIS A 8 -13.54 -2.31 -9.03
CA HIS A 8 -14.46 -2.53 -10.12
C HIS A 8 -14.56 -1.29 -11.01
N PHE A 9 -14.41 -1.46 -12.33
CA PHE A 9 -14.57 -0.37 -13.30
C PHE A 9 -15.02 -0.89 -14.67
N ALA A 10 -15.73 -0.02 -15.40
CA ALA A 10 -16.13 -0.25 -16.79
C ALA A 10 -15.12 0.41 -17.74
N VAL A 11 -14.81 -0.27 -18.83
CA VAL A 11 -13.98 0.24 -19.92
C VAL A 11 -14.90 0.75 -21.02
N LEU A 12 -14.70 2.02 -21.40
CA LEU A 12 -15.47 2.66 -22.46
C LEU A 12 -14.59 2.88 -23.70
N HIS A 13 -15.14 2.60 -24.87
CA HIS A 13 -14.57 2.97 -26.15
C HIS A 13 -15.63 3.70 -26.98
N GLN A 14 -15.32 4.91 -27.42
CA GLN A 14 -16.25 5.79 -28.16
C GLN A 14 -17.63 5.96 -27.46
N GLY A 15 -17.62 6.06 -26.12
CA GLY A 15 -18.82 6.24 -25.31
C GLY A 15 -19.63 4.96 -25.03
N GLN A 16 -19.23 3.81 -25.58
CA GLN A 16 -19.87 2.52 -25.32
C GLN A 16 -19.05 1.69 -24.35
N VAL A 17 -19.74 0.99 -23.43
CA VAL A 17 -19.08 0.02 -22.52
C VAL A 17 -18.66 -1.21 -23.34
N VAL A 18 -17.35 -1.47 -23.40
CA VAL A 18 -16.76 -2.57 -24.16
C VAL A 18 -16.20 -3.69 -23.28
N GLY A 19 -16.24 -3.50 -21.96
CA GLY A 19 -15.84 -4.50 -20.99
C GLY A 19 -15.91 -3.97 -19.56
N GLU A 20 -15.84 -4.88 -18.61
CA GLU A 20 -15.74 -4.58 -17.18
C GLU A 20 -14.59 -5.37 -16.56
N VAL A 21 -13.94 -4.79 -15.56
CA VAL A 21 -12.90 -5.45 -14.75
C VAL A 21 -13.34 -5.45 -13.30
N ARG A 22 -13.30 -6.63 -12.67
CA ARG A 22 -13.54 -6.84 -11.22
C ARG A 22 -12.37 -7.64 -10.65
N TRP A 23 -11.62 -7.05 -9.77
CA TRP A 23 -10.40 -7.63 -9.20
C TRP A 23 -10.17 -7.25 -7.74
N SER A 24 -9.13 -7.76 -7.14
CA SER A 24 -8.74 -7.43 -5.75
C SER A 24 -7.79 -6.22 -5.65
N LEU A 25 -7.34 -5.65 -6.77
CA LEU A 25 -6.41 -4.53 -6.75
C LEU A 25 -7.15 -3.23 -6.40
N LEU A 26 -6.46 -2.35 -5.68
CA LEU A 26 -7.00 -1.09 -5.16
C LEU A 26 -6.27 0.11 -5.78
N GLY A 27 -6.95 1.26 -5.78
CA GLY A 27 -6.40 2.54 -6.19
C GLY A 27 -6.46 2.83 -7.69
N GLU A 28 -6.70 4.09 -8.01
CA GLU A 28 -6.85 4.58 -9.39
C GLU A 28 -5.66 4.28 -10.30
N PHE A 29 -4.44 4.24 -9.74
CA PHE A 29 -3.24 3.90 -10.51
C PHE A 29 -3.30 2.50 -11.12
N ASN A 30 -3.96 1.54 -10.47
CA ASN A 30 -4.16 0.21 -11.03
C ASN A 30 -5.16 0.22 -12.20
N ILE A 31 -6.18 1.09 -12.17
CA ILE A 31 -7.05 1.31 -13.35
C ILE A 31 -6.22 1.83 -14.53
N ARG A 32 -5.34 2.80 -14.31
CA ARG A 32 -4.45 3.32 -15.36
C ARG A 32 -3.51 2.25 -15.92
N ASN A 33 -2.97 1.39 -15.05
CA ASN A 33 -2.16 0.24 -15.47
C ASN A 33 -3.00 -0.75 -16.30
N ALA A 34 -4.23 -1.03 -15.89
CA ALA A 34 -5.15 -1.89 -16.63
C ALA A 34 -5.48 -1.32 -18.02
N LEU A 35 -5.80 -0.03 -18.11
CA LEU A 35 -6.08 0.61 -19.40
C LEU A 35 -4.87 0.53 -20.33
N SER A 36 -3.67 0.75 -19.82
CA SER A 36 -2.44 0.59 -20.60
C SER A 36 -2.26 -0.84 -21.11
N ALA A 37 -2.52 -1.85 -20.25
CA ALA A 37 -2.45 -3.25 -20.63
C ALA A 37 -3.53 -3.63 -21.67
N ILE A 38 -4.76 -3.15 -21.51
CA ILE A 38 -5.86 -3.36 -22.47
C ILE A 38 -5.53 -2.76 -23.83
N ILE A 39 -5.02 -1.52 -23.85
CA ILE A 39 -4.63 -0.84 -25.10
C ILE A 39 -3.51 -1.60 -25.81
N ALA A 40 -2.49 -2.05 -25.07
CA ALA A 40 -1.39 -2.84 -25.62
C ALA A 40 -1.90 -4.18 -26.19
N ALA A 41 -2.78 -4.88 -25.47
CA ALA A 41 -3.39 -6.13 -25.91
C ALA A 41 -4.25 -5.93 -27.16
N GLN A 42 -5.05 -4.87 -27.20
CA GLN A 42 -5.86 -4.51 -28.38
C GLN A 42 -4.98 -4.22 -29.61
N HIS A 43 -3.85 -3.50 -29.41
CA HIS A 43 -2.90 -3.26 -30.49
C HIS A 43 -2.29 -4.56 -31.03
N ALA A 44 -2.11 -5.57 -30.17
CA ALA A 44 -1.66 -6.91 -30.55
C ALA A 44 -2.80 -7.81 -31.13
N GLY A 45 -4.00 -7.29 -31.33
CA GLY A 45 -5.13 -8.00 -31.92
C GLY A 45 -6.03 -8.74 -30.92
N VAL A 46 -5.84 -8.56 -29.62
CA VAL A 46 -6.72 -9.18 -28.59
C VAL A 46 -8.00 -8.33 -28.42
N PRO A 47 -9.20 -8.92 -28.49
CA PRO A 47 -10.44 -8.21 -28.22
C PRO A 47 -10.45 -7.61 -26.80
N VAL A 48 -10.95 -6.37 -26.66
CA VAL A 48 -11.00 -5.66 -25.35
C VAL A 48 -11.75 -6.47 -24.29
N ALA A 49 -12.86 -7.13 -24.66
CA ALA A 49 -13.62 -7.96 -23.72
C ALA A 49 -12.77 -9.10 -23.12
N ILE A 50 -11.97 -9.78 -23.95
CA ILE A 50 -11.05 -10.84 -23.50
C ILE A 50 -9.94 -10.27 -22.58
N ALA A 51 -9.40 -9.10 -22.92
CA ALA A 51 -8.42 -8.42 -22.07
C ALA A 51 -9.01 -8.06 -20.69
N CYS A 52 -10.25 -7.55 -20.64
CA CYS A 52 -10.95 -7.25 -19.39
C CYS A 52 -11.24 -8.51 -18.55
N GLU A 53 -11.66 -9.61 -19.17
CA GLU A 53 -11.89 -10.89 -18.51
C GLU A 53 -10.58 -11.43 -17.91
N SER A 54 -9.48 -11.39 -18.67
CA SER A 54 -8.16 -11.81 -18.22
C SER A 54 -7.66 -10.99 -17.03
N LEU A 55 -7.86 -9.66 -17.05
CA LEU A 55 -7.52 -8.79 -15.93
C LEU A 55 -8.36 -9.08 -14.68
N SER A 56 -9.62 -9.49 -14.84
CA SER A 56 -10.47 -9.87 -13.71
C SER A 56 -9.98 -11.15 -13.00
N GLN A 57 -9.20 -11.98 -13.68
CA GLN A 57 -8.55 -13.16 -13.11
C GLN A 57 -7.14 -12.86 -12.54
N PHE A 58 -6.62 -11.66 -12.79
CA PHE A 58 -5.28 -11.27 -12.35
C PHE A 58 -5.22 -11.05 -10.84
N LYS A 59 -4.39 -11.83 -10.16
CA LYS A 59 -4.26 -11.81 -8.69
C LYS A 59 -3.27 -10.78 -8.15
N GLY A 60 -2.76 -9.90 -9.02
CA GLY A 60 -1.78 -8.89 -8.65
C GLY A 60 -0.34 -9.39 -8.72
N VAL A 61 0.57 -8.55 -8.27
CA VAL A 61 1.99 -8.81 -8.17
C VAL A 61 2.36 -8.94 -6.70
N ALA A 62 3.22 -9.88 -6.36
CA ALA A 62 3.71 -10.04 -5.00
C ALA A 62 4.27 -8.72 -4.45
N ARG A 63 3.98 -8.42 -3.20
CA ARG A 63 4.39 -7.18 -2.53
C ARG A 63 3.83 -5.90 -3.20
N ARG A 64 2.67 -5.99 -3.82
CA ARG A 64 1.86 -4.87 -4.29
C ARG A 64 0.50 -4.95 -3.61
N LEU A 65 0.43 -4.39 -2.41
CA LEU A 65 -0.72 -4.44 -1.49
C LEU A 65 -1.22 -5.88 -1.27
N THR A 66 -0.28 -6.80 -1.04
CA THR A 66 -0.57 -8.23 -0.81
C THR A 66 -1.12 -8.42 0.60
N LEU A 67 -2.32 -8.98 0.73
CA LEU A 67 -2.88 -9.39 2.02
C LEU A 67 -2.12 -10.62 2.53
N LEU A 68 -1.42 -10.48 3.64
CA LEU A 68 -0.66 -11.57 4.28
C LEU A 68 -1.49 -12.32 5.32
N ALA A 69 -2.34 -11.60 6.06
CA ALA A 69 -3.23 -12.19 7.07
C ALA A 69 -4.53 -11.41 7.20
N HIS A 70 -5.60 -12.16 7.52
CA HIS A 70 -6.85 -11.62 8.01
C HIS A 70 -7.31 -12.50 9.18
N ARG A 71 -7.02 -12.08 10.40
CA ARG A 71 -7.33 -12.82 11.64
C ARG A 71 -7.81 -11.83 12.70
N ASN A 72 -8.72 -12.26 13.55
CA ASN A 72 -9.27 -11.43 14.63
C ASN A 72 -9.74 -10.04 14.13
N GLU A 73 -10.30 -10.00 12.91
CA GLU A 73 -10.69 -8.79 12.18
C GLU A 73 -9.51 -7.86 11.81
N ILE A 74 -8.28 -8.22 12.15
CA ILE A 74 -7.07 -7.50 11.78
C ILE A 74 -6.62 -7.94 10.39
N ARG A 75 -6.29 -6.96 9.54
CA ARG A 75 -5.72 -7.19 8.19
C ARG A 75 -4.29 -6.71 8.15
N VAL A 76 -3.40 -7.58 7.67
CA VAL A 76 -1.98 -7.24 7.47
C VAL A 76 -1.65 -7.28 5.99
N PHE A 77 -1.25 -6.15 5.45
CA PHE A 77 -0.82 -6.00 4.07
C PHE A 77 0.69 -5.79 3.98
N GLU A 78 1.28 -6.24 2.86
CA GLU A 78 2.65 -5.92 2.46
C GLU A 78 2.63 -5.15 1.15
N ASP A 79 3.38 -4.05 1.07
CA ASP A 79 3.54 -3.25 -0.13
C ASP A 79 5.00 -2.85 -0.39
N PHE A 80 5.33 -2.65 -1.66
CA PHE A 80 6.67 -2.21 -2.09
C PHE A 80 6.83 -0.68 -2.06
N ALA A 81 5.80 0.07 -1.67
CA ALA A 81 5.84 1.52 -1.58
C ALA A 81 7.00 1.98 -0.68
N HIS A 82 7.83 2.87 -1.18
CA HIS A 82 9.01 3.39 -0.49
C HIS A 82 9.33 4.84 -0.89
N HIS A 83 8.59 5.40 -1.84
CA HIS A 83 8.65 6.80 -2.23
C HIS A 83 7.40 7.51 -1.71
N PRO A 84 7.47 8.80 -1.27
CA PRO A 84 6.32 9.52 -0.72
C PRO A 84 5.04 9.41 -1.53
N THR A 85 5.11 9.61 -2.84
CA THR A 85 3.96 9.46 -3.74
C THR A 85 3.34 8.06 -3.70
N ALA A 86 4.17 7.00 -3.70
CA ALA A 86 3.69 5.63 -3.65
C ALA A 86 3.06 5.31 -2.28
N ILE A 87 3.68 5.77 -1.19
CA ILE A 87 3.15 5.64 0.18
C ILE A 87 1.76 6.29 0.27
N GLN A 88 1.65 7.55 -0.17
CA GLN A 88 0.40 8.30 -0.15
C GLN A 88 -0.71 7.58 -0.92
N VAL A 89 -0.43 7.11 -2.14
CA VAL A 89 -1.42 6.42 -2.97
C VAL A 89 -1.83 5.08 -2.37
N THR A 90 -0.91 4.33 -1.76
CA THR A 90 -1.21 3.07 -1.07
C THR A 90 -2.12 3.30 0.13
N LEU A 91 -1.81 4.28 0.97
CA LEU A 91 -2.62 4.62 2.14
C LEU A 91 -4.00 5.15 1.76
N ALA A 92 -4.09 6.04 0.78
CA ALA A 92 -5.37 6.53 0.28
C ALA A 92 -6.27 5.41 -0.26
N GLY A 93 -5.69 4.43 -0.98
CA GLY A 93 -6.43 3.25 -1.45
C GLY A 93 -6.97 2.38 -0.30
N LEU A 94 -6.18 2.21 0.77
CA LEU A 94 -6.62 1.47 1.97
C LEU A 94 -7.66 2.25 2.77
N SER A 95 -7.48 3.54 3.00
CA SER A 95 -8.45 4.41 3.68
C SER A 95 -9.81 4.41 2.97
N GLN A 96 -9.84 4.49 1.64
CA GLN A 96 -11.06 4.40 0.85
C GLN A 96 -11.73 3.01 0.92
N ARG A 97 -10.94 1.96 1.02
CA ARG A 97 -11.44 0.58 1.09
C ARG A 97 -11.98 0.23 2.47
N PHE A 98 -11.41 0.79 3.51
CA PHE A 98 -11.70 0.49 4.92
C PHE A 98 -11.96 1.79 5.71
N PRO A 99 -12.98 2.59 5.35
CA PRO A 99 -13.16 3.94 5.86
C PRO A 99 -13.43 4.00 7.38
N ASP A 100 -13.98 2.94 7.95
CA ASP A 100 -14.35 2.86 9.36
C ASP A 100 -13.31 2.09 10.21
N GLN A 101 -12.15 1.75 9.62
CA GLN A 101 -11.12 0.97 10.29
C GLN A 101 -9.86 1.80 10.51
N ARG A 102 -9.23 1.62 11.66
CA ARG A 102 -7.97 2.28 11.98
C ARG A 102 -6.86 1.78 11.06
N LEU A 103 -6.18 2.69 10.36
CA LEU A 103 -5.10 2.40 9.43
C LEU A 103 -3.74 2.63 10.10
N ILE A 104 -2.95 1.56 10.20
CA ILE A 104 -1.60 1.58 10.77
C ILE A 104 -0.56 1.45 9.66
N ALA A 105 0.30 2.44 9.51
CA ALA A 105 1.42 2.39 8.59
C ALA A 105 2.69 1.92 9.29
N VAL A 106 3.34 0.86 8.75
CA VAL A 106 4.64 0.36 9.22
C VAL A 106 5.64 0.53 8.08
N LEU A 107 6.60 1.44 8.22
CA LEU A 107 7.48 1.87 7.13
C LEU A 107 8.95 1.59 7.40
N GLU A 108 9.65 1.02 6.40
CA GLU A 108 11.11 0.99 6.30
C GLU A 108 11.57 1.90 5.15
N PRO A 109 12.05 3.10 5.41
CA PRO A 109 12.58 4.02 4.38
C PRO A 109 13.96 3.58 3.91
N ARG A 110 14.04 2.55 3.04
CA ARG A 110 15.29 1.84 2.72
C ARG A 110 15.97 2.29 1.44
N SER A 111 15.26 2.88 0.47
CA SER A 111 15.89 3.30 -0.80
C SER A 111 17.02 4.30 -0.55
N ASN A 112 17.99 4.37 -1.46
CA ASN A 112 19.13 5.28 -1.29
C ASN A 112 18.70 6.73 -1.05
N THR A 113 17.72 7.21 -1.81
CA THR A 113 17.16 8.56 -1.66
C THR A 113 16.48 8.78 -0.30
N MET A 114 15.77 7.77 0.21
CA MET A 114 15.16 7.82 1.54
C MET A 114 16.24 7.80 2.64
N ARG A 115 17.26 6.94 2.50
CA ARG A 115 18.38 6.84 3.45
C ARG A 115 19.20 8.13 3.53
N MET A 116 19.30 8.87 2.43
CA MET A 116 19.95 10.19 2.37
C MET A 116 19.08 11.34 2.91
N GLY A 117 17.85 11.05 3.38
CA GLY A 117 16.93 12.06 3.89
C GLY A 117 16.34 13.00 2.82
N ALA A 118 16.51 12.69 1.52
CA ALA A 118 16.06 13.56 0.42
C ALA A 118 14.54 13.85 0.46
N PHE A 119 13.75 12.99 1.09
CA PHE A 119 12.30 13.11 1.17
C PHE A 119 11.79 13.22 2.62
N LYS A 120 12.66 13.51 3.60
CA LYS A 120 12.28 13.58 5.01
C LYS A 120 11.10 14.52 5.28
N ASP A 121 11.08 15.67 4.62
CA ASP A 121 10.05 16.72 4.79
C ASP A 121 8.71 16.35 4.10
N GLN A 122 8.69 15.32 3.24
CA GLN A 122 7.49 14.83 2.57
C GLN A 122 6.84 13.63 3.28
N LEU A 123 7.53 13.04 4.28
CA LEU A 123 7.04 11.83 4.95
C LEU A 123 5.74 12.07 5.72
N ALA A 124 5.63 13.18 6.44
CA ALA A 124 4.43 13.51 7.19
C ALA A 124 3.20 13.60 6.27
N THR A 125 3.32 14.33 5.16
CA THR A 125 2.25 14.45 4.16
C THR A 125 1.92 13.11 3.51
N ALA A 126 2.94 12.31 3.17
CA ALA A 126 2.75 11.00 2.54
C ALA A 126 2.04 10.00 3.45
N LEU A 127 2.19 10.13 4.77
CA LEU A 127 1.64 9.24 5.79
C LEU A 127 0.36 9.79 6.45
N ALA A 128 -0.16 10.94 5.99
CA ALA A 128 -1.28 11.65 6.64
C ALA A 128 -2.58 10.83 6.74
N GLU A 129 -2.81 9.88 5.83
CA GLU A 129 -4.00 9.01 5.86
C GLU A 129 -3.93 7.89 6.92
N ALA A 130 -2.76 7.69 7.55
CA ALA A 130 -2.62 6.69 8.60
C ALA A 130 -3.00 7.29 9.97
N ASP A 131 -3.74 6.53 10.79
CA ASP A 131 -4.09 6.90 12.17
C ASP A 131 -2.91 6.79 13.13
N SER A 132 -1.95 5.91 12.81
CA SER A 132 -0.68 5.79 13.52
C SER A 132 0.43 5.27 12.62
N VAL A 133 1.66 5.67 12.91
CA VAL A 133 2.84 5.38 12.09
C VAL A 133 3.92 4.74 12.95
N PHE A 134 4.46 3.62 12.45
CA PHE A 134 5.63 2.94 13.02
C PHE A 134 6.74 2.95 11.98
N MET A 135 7.87 3.55 12.29
CA MET A 135 8.99 3.63 11.35
C MET A 135 10.24 3.00 11.89
N TYR A 136 10.91 2.26 11.03
CA TYR A 136 12.29 1.84 11.26
C TYR A 136 13.23 2.94 10.78
N GLN A 137 14.10 3.41 11.67
CA GLN A 137 15.21 4.30 11.35
C GLN A 137 16.53 3.59 11.66
N HIS A 138 17.36 3.40 10.62
CA HIS A 138 18.67 2.79 10.82
C HIS A 138 19.54 3.68 11.72
N PRO A 139 20.28 3.12 12.70
CA PRO A 139 21.11 3.91 13.63
C PRO A 139 22.17 4.78 12.95
N ASP A 140 22.70 4.34 11.80
CA ASP A 140 23.78 5.03 11.07
C ASP A 140 23.28 6.17 10.14
N TRP A 141 21.99 6.53 10.20
CA TRP A 141 21.53 7.68 9.42
C TRP A 141 22.00 8.98 10.09
N ASP A 142 22.45 9.91 9.25
CA ASP A 142 22.91 11.25 9.63
C ASP A 142 21.78 12.29 9.73
N TRP A 143 20.53 11.87 9.54
CA TRP A 143 19.32 12.69 9.65
C TRP A 143 18.28 12.02 10.56
N GLN A 144 17.39 12.83 11.12
CA GLN A 144 16.28 12.36 11.95
C GLN A 144 14.94 12.63 11.27
N ILE A 145 13.95 11.77 11.58
CA ILE A 145 12.58 11.93 11.13
C ILE A 145 12.00 13.16 11.85
N PRO A 146 11.43 14.14 11.09
CA PRO A 146 10.90 15.37 11.68
C PRO A 146 9.54 15.10 12.34
N LEU A 147 9.55 14.60 13.57
CA LEU A 147 8.35 14.17 14.32
C LEU A 147 7.33 15.31 14.49
N GLU A 148 7.79 16.54 14.59
CA GLU A 148 6.97 17.73 14.73
C GLU A 148 6.08 18.02 13.52
N SER A 149 6.39 17.42 12.37
CA SER A 149 5.61 17.57 11.14
C SER A 149 4.41 16.63 11.06
N PHE A 150 4.32 15.63 11.95
CA PHE A 150 3.24 14.65 11.95
C PHE A 150 2.09 15.07 12.86
N CYS A 151 0.85 14.90 12.38
CA CYS A 151 -0.36 15.13 13.18
C CYS A 151 -0.80 13.91 13.99
N GLN A 152 -0.44 12.71 13.51
CA GLN A 152 -0.77 11.43 14.15
C GLN A 152 0.40 10.91 15.01
N PRO A 153 0.14 9.96 15.93
CA PRO A 153 1.20 9.33 16.71
C PRO A 153 2.22 8.61 15.81
N VAL A 154 3.51 8.87 16.08
CA VAL A 154 4.63 8.24 15.37
C VAL A 154 5.54 7.55 16.38
N PHE A 155 5.86 6.29 16.13
CA PHE A 155 6.83 5.52 16.87
C PHE A 155 8.05 5.18 15.99
N ILE A 156 9.25 5.52 16.47
CA ILE A 156 10.50 5.21 15.79
C ILE A 156 11.19 4.05 16.52
N ALA A 157 11.65 3.06 15.76
CA ALA A 157 12.50 1.98 16.26
C ALA A 157 13.80 1.91 15.47
N HIS A 158 14.87 1.52 16.14
CA HIS A 158 16.20 1.33 15.55
C HIS A 158 16.56 -0.15 15.34
N ASP A 159 15.64 -1.05 15.68
CA ASP A 159 15.72 -2.48 15.39
C ASP A 159 14.34 -3.06 15.07
N TYR A 160 14.32 -4.15 14.29
CA TYR A 160 13.07 -4.76 13.84
C TYR A 160 12.29 -5.49 14.93
N HIS A 161 12.97 -5.96 15.98
CA HIS A 161 12.32 -6.65 17.09
C HIS A 161 11.47 -5.67 17.90
N THR A 162 12.06 -4.53 18.27
CA THR A 162 11.36 -3.44 18.98
C THR A 162 10.21 -2.90 18.14
N LEU A 163 10.43 -2.69 16.83
CA LEU A 163 9.38 -2.23 15.92
C LEU A 163 8.18 -3.20 15.94
N LEU A 164 8.43 -4.50 15.73
CA LEU A 164 7.39 -5.52 15.70
C LEU A 164 6.64 -5.60 17.03
N ALA A 165 7.37 -5.63 18.16
CA ALA A 165 6.76 -5.70 19.48
C ALA A 165 5.84 -4.51 19.76
N GLN A 166 6.21 -3.31 19.35
CA GLN A 166 5.40 -2.11 19.55
C GLN A 166 4.16 -2.10 18.63
N VAL A 167 4.28 -2.53 17.37
CA VAL A 167 3.11 -2.68 16.49
C VAL A 167 2.13 -3.66 17.11
N LEU A 168 2.57 -4.88 17.46
CA LEU A 168 1.71 -5.91 18.07
C LEU A 168 1.05 -5.44 19.36
N LYS A 169 1.78 -4.73 20.22
CA LYS A 169 1.26 -4.19 21.49
C LYS A 169 0.12 -3.18 21.28
N GLN A 170 0.16 -2.42 20.19
CA GLN A 170 -0.83 -1.37 19.91
C GLN A 170 -1.94 -1.81 18.95
N THR A 171 -1.79 -3.00 18.34
CA THR A 171 -2.79 -3.56 17.43
C THR A 171 -4.05 -3.95 18.18
N GLN A 172 -5.21 -3.69 17.57
CA GLN A 172 -6.54 -3.98 18.09
C GLN A 172 -7.39 -4.67 17.01
N SER A 173 -8.43 -5.37 17.43
CA SER A 173 -9.43 -5.92 16.50
C SER A 173 -9.99 -4.82 15.59
N GLY A 174 -10.12 -5.10 14.31
CA GLY A 174 -10.58 -4.15 13.30
C GLY A 174 -9.46 -3.36 12.61
N ASP A 175 -8.21 -3.45 13.04
CA ASP A 175 -7.11 -2.69 12.44
C ASP A 175 -6.76 -3.16 11.03
N VAL A 176 -6.38 -2.19 10.20
CA VAL A 176 -5.73 -2.40 8.90
C VAL A 176 -4.28 -1.98 9.02
N ILE A 177 -3.36 -2.92 8.87
CA ILE A 177 -1.92 -2.68 9.00
C ILE A 177 -1.27 -2.85 7.62
N VAL A 178 -0.49 -1.88 7.19
CA VAL A 178 0.29 -1.98 5.96
C VAL A 178 1.78 -1.81 6.22
N CYS A 179 2.55 -2.85 5.88
CA CYS A 179 4.02 -2.84 5.94
C CYS A 179 4.57 -2.42 4.58
N MET A 180 5.33 -1.32 4.55
CA MET A 180 5.85 -0.71 3.33
C MET A 180 7.38 -0.69 3.32
N SER A 181 7.99 -1.36 2.33
CA SER A 181 9.45 -1.38 2.13
C SER A 181 9.81 -1.88 0.73
N ASN A 182 10.87 -1.35 0.14
CA ASN A 182 11.47 -1.89 -1.08
C ASN A 182 12.52 -3.00 -0.81
N GLY A 183 12.65 -3.44 0.43
CA GLY A 183 13.53 -4.52 0.86
C GLY A 183 12.79 -5.65 1.57
N GLY A 184 13.54 -6.55 2.20
CA GLY A 184 12.96 -7.67 2.96
C GLY A 184 12.39 -7.28 4.33
N PHE A 185 12.59 -6.04 4.78
CA PHE A 185 12.09 -5.47 6.04
C PHE A 185 12.35 -6.39 7.26
N GLY A 186 13.50 -7.08 7.27
CA GLY A 186 13.82 -8.02 8.36
C GLY A 186 12.78 -9.11 8.62
N GLY A 187 11.89 -9.40 7.66
CA GLY A 187 10.79 -10.34 7.83
C GLY A 187 9.63 -9.81 8.69
N VAL A 188 9.62 -8.54 9.06
CA VAL A 188 8.56 -7.90 9.88
C VAL A 188 7.16 -8.16 9.33
N PRO A 189 6.86 -8.03 8.02
CA PRO A 189 5.50 -8.23 7.50
C PRO A 189 4.97 -9.62 7.80
N LYS A 190 5.78 -10.67 7.58
CA LYS A 190 5.38 -12.06 7.82
C LYS A 190 5.21 -12.35 9.31
N ARG A 191 6.16 -11.91 10.13
CA ARG A 191 6.11 -12.09 11.59
C ARG A 191 4.91 -11.37 12.21
N LEU A 192 4.55 -10.19 11.68
CA LEU A 192 3.36 -9.47 12.09
C LEU A 192 2.09 -10.27 11.73
N ALA A 193 2.01 -10.80 10.51
CA ALA A 193 0.91 -11.61 10.04
C ALA A 193 0.73 -12.93 10.83
N GLU A 194 1.81 -13.45 11.43
CA GLU A 194 1.79 -14.63 12.30
C GLU A 194 1.35 -14.27 13.74
N GLY A 195 1.60 -13.03 14.18
CA GLY A 195 1.40 -12.57 15.55
C GLY A 195 0.03 -11.94 15.84
N VAL A 196 -0.81 -11.68 14.83
CA VAL A 196 -2.16 -11.09 14.95
C VAL A 196 -3.27 -12.13 15.02
#